data_8f9716cf394566f0eb39135b7ca3faa3
#
_entry.id   8f9716cf394566f0eb39135b7ca3faa3
#
_cell.length_a   1.000
_cell.length_b   1.000
_cell.length_c   1.000
_cell.angle_alpha   90.00
_cell.angle_beta   90.00
_cell.angle_gamma   90.00
#
_symmetry.space_group_name_H-M   'P 1'
#
loop_
_entity.id
_entity.type
_entity.pdbx_description
1 polymer ?
#
loop_
_entity_poly.entity_id
_entity_poly.type
_entity_poly.pdbx_seq_one_letter_code
_entity_poly.pdbx_strand_id
1 'polypeptide(L)'
;MTMRQYYVYMLTNRSGTLYTGVTNDLQRRILQHKNKLKEGFTRKYNLTRLVYYEVADDVLAAISREKQIKGWLRAKKVALIQSVNPEWQDLSGEVFERGDSSPSPWEGSE
;
A
#
# COMPACT_ATOMS: atom_id res chain seq x y z
N MET A 1 18.50 -11.77 -13.48
CA MET A 1 17.46 -10.93 -14.03
C MET A 1 16.44 -10.53 -12.97
N THR A 2 16.12 -9.30 -12.92
CA THR A 2 15.23 -8.78 -11.91
C THR A 2 13.82 -8.67 -12.45
N MET A 3 12.88 -9.26 -11.74
CA MET A 3 11.49 -9.12 -12.10
C MET A 3 10.96 -7.86 -11.48
N ARG A 4 10.29 -7.06 -12.29
CA ARG A 4 9.66 -5.87 -11.78
C ARG A 4 8.32 -6.23 -11.20
N GLN A 5 8.01 -5.66 -10.07
CA GLN A 5 6.72 -5.83 -9.44
C GLN A 5 6.12 -4.47 -9.17
N TYR A 6 4.80 -4.42 -9.27
CA TYR A 6 4.04 -3.22 -9.01
C TYR A 6 2.98 -3.54 -7.98
N TYR A 7 2.61 -2.56 -7.21
CA TYR A 7 1.69 -2.76 -6.10
C TYR A 7 0.56 -1.76 -6.18
N VAL A 8 -0.64 -2.28 -6.02
CA VAL A 8 -1.82 -1.43 -5.79
C VAL A 8 -2.09 -1.52 -4.30
N TYR A 9 -2.22 -0.38 -3.64
CA TYR A 9 -2.33 -0.38 -2.19
C TYR A 9 -3.39 0.60 -1.74
N MET A 10 -3.88 0.39 -0.52
CA MET A 10 -4.83 1.31 0.08
C MET A 10 -4.36 1.71 1.46
N LEU A 11 -4.46 3.00 1.73
CA LEU A 11 -4.11 3.58 3.02
C LEU A 11 -5.37 4.10 3.68
N THR A 12 -5.33 4.16 5.00
CA THR A 12 -6.42 4.75 5.76
C THR A 12 -5.87 5.56 6.93
N ASN A 13 -6.78 6.28 7.59
CA ASN A 13 -6.46 7.02 8.77
C ASN A 13 -7.46 6.67 9.86
N ARG A 14 -7.41 7.41 10.95
CA ARG A 14 -8.26 7.12 12.10
C ARG A 14 -9.74 7.26 11.77
N SER A 15 -10.09 8.18 10.90
CA SER A 15 -11.50 8.40 10.55
C SER A 15 -11.99 7.51 9.42
N GLY A 16 -11.11 6.67 8.86
CA GLY A 16 -11.54 5.72 7.84
C GLY A 16 -11.51 6.25 6.43
N THR A 17 -10.89 7.40 6.19
CA THR A 17 -10.68 7.89 4.83
C THR A 17 -9.82 6.90 4.09
N LEU A 18 -10.13 6.65 2.82
CA LEU A 18 -9.39 5.68 2.01
C LEU A 18 -8.65 6.38 0.88
N TYR A 19 -7.46 5.89 0.61
CA TYR A 19 -6.65 6.35 -0.51
C TYR A 19 -6.12 5.13 -1.24
N THR A 20 -6.24 5.11 -2.56
CA THR A 20 -5.73 4.03 -3.39
C THR A 20 -4.60 4.57 -4.24
N GLY A 21 -3.49 3.83 -4.27
CA GLY A 21 -2.33 4.24 -5.04
C GLY A 21 -1.67 3.07 -5.72
N VAL A 22 -0.69 3.36 -6.56
CA VAL A 22 0.10 2.36 -7.24
C VAL A 22 1.56 2.77 -7.14
N THR A 23 2.44 1.78 -6.98
CA THR A 23 3.87 2.06 -6.86
C THR A 23 4.66 0.84 -7.30
N ASN A 24 5.90 1.05 -7.67
CA ASN A 24 6.81 -0.06 -7.92
C ASN A 24 7.74 -0.32 -6.73
N ASP A 25 7.54 0.41 -5.64
CA ASP A 25 8.39 0.26 -4.46
C ASP A 25 7.52 0.54 -3.24
N LEU A 26 6.84 -0.50 -2.78
CA LEU A 26 5.87 -0.34 -1.72
C LEU A 26 6.51 0.07 -0.41
N GLN A 27 7.66 -0.52 -0.08
CA GLN A 27 8.34 -0.17 1.16
C GLN A 27 8.68 1.31 1.21
N ARG A 28 9.24 1.82 0.14
CA ARG A 28 9.61 3.22 0.08
C ARG A 28 8.39 4.11 0.18
N ARG A 29 7.32 3.74 -0.52
CA ARG A 29 6.11 4.54 -0.52
C ARG A 29 5.49 4.58 0.87
N ILE A 30 5.50 3.46 1.58
CA ILE A 30 4.98 3.41 2.95
C ILE A 30 5.77 4.35 3.84
N LEU A 31 7.09 4.32 3.73
CA LEU A 31 7.92 5.20 4.53
C LEU A 31 7.62 6.66 4.25
N GLN A 32 7.43 7.00 2.98
CA GLN A 32 7.09 8.37 2.61
C GLN A 32 5.79 8.81 3.25
N HIS A 33 4.79 7.95 3.25
CA HIS A 33 3.50 8.29 3.84
C HIS A 33 3.59 8.38 5.36
N LYS A 34 4.28 7.44 6.00
CA LYS A 34 4.38 7.45 7.45
C LYS A 34 5.15 8.66 7.96
N ASN A 35 6.14 9.09 7.20
CA ASN A 35 6.91 10.27 7.57
C ASN A 35 6.34 11.54 6.98
N LYS A 36 5.20 11.43 6.30
CA LYS A 36 4.49 12.57 5.73
C LYS A 36 5.37 13.37 4.77
N LEU A 37 6.23 12.65 4.05
CA LEU A 37 7.12 13.28 3.08
C LEU A 37 6.40 13.61 1.78
N LYS A 38 5.31 12.89 1.50
CA LYS A 38 4.50 13.19 0.33
C LYS A 38 3.48 14.25 0.66
N GLU A 39 3.38 15.22 -0.22
CA GLU A 39 2.40 16.28 -0.03
C GLU A 39 1.08 15.90 -0.65
N GLY A 40 0.05 16.68 -0.37
CA GLY A 40 -1.24 16.50 -0.97
C GLY A 40 -2.18 15.73 -0.07
N PHE A 41 -3.03 14.94 -0.71
CA PHE A 41 -4.15 14.28 -0.04
C PHE A 41 -3.70 13.42 1.14
N THR A 42 -2.70 12.58 0.93
CA THR A 42 -2.30 11.63 1.98
C THR A 42 -1.72 12.33 3.19
N ARG A 43 -0.97 13.41 2.97
CA ARG A 43 -0.42 14.17 4.08
C ARG A 43 -1.51 14.93 4.81
N LYS A 44 -2.39 15.56 4.04
CA LYS A 44 -3.45 16.38 4.61
C LYS A 44 -4.36 15.56 5.51
N TYR A 45 -4.69 14.36 5.10
CA TYR A 45 -5.61 13.52 5.85
C TYR A 45 -4.92 12.48 6.72
N ASN A 46 -3.61 12.57 6.85
CA ASN A 46 -2.85 11.70 7.75
C ASN A 46 -3.05 10.23 7.44
N LEU A 47 -2.92 9.88 6.17
CA LEU A 47 -3.15 8.52 5.71
C LEU A 47 -1.85 7.72 5.81
N THR A 48 -1.66 7.09 6.95
CA THR A 48 -0.40 6.42 7.27
C THR A 48 -0.52 4.94 7.54
N ARG A 49 -1.74 4.41 7.57
CA ARG A 49 -1.94 2.99 7.86
C ARG A 49 -2.22 2.23 6.57
N LEU A 50 -1.42 1.21 6.31
CA LEU A 50 -1.59 0.37 5.12
C LEU A 50 -2.57 -0.75 5.45
N VAL A 51 -3.72 -0.78 4.79
CA VAL A 51 -4.74 -1.78 5.08
C VAL A 51 -4.95 -2.79 3.97
N TYR A 52 -4.33 -2.56 2.80
CA TYR A 52 -4.49 -3.48 1.69
C TYR A 52 -3.38 -3.26 0.68
N TYR A 53 -2.91 -4.34 0.07
CA TYR A 53 -2.06 -4.24 -1.11
C TYR A 53 -2.18 -5.51 -1.93
N GLU A 54 -1.93 -5.38 -3.22
CA GLU A 54 -1.84 -6.53 -4.10
C GLU A 54 -0.71 -6.30 -5.07
N VAL A 55 -0.18 -7.38 -5.61
CA VAL A 55 0.99 -7.34 -6.47
C VAL A 55 0.56 -7.59 -7.92
N ALA A 56 1.17 -6.85 -8.82
CA ALA A 56 1.02 -7.09 -10.26
C ALA A 56 2.40 -7.09 -10.88
N ASP A 57 2.61 -7.92 -11.89
CA ASP A 57 3.91 -7.99 -12.54
C ASP A 57 3.95 -7.20 -13.84
N ASP A 58 2.90 -6.43 -14.10
CA ASP A 58 2.80 -5.61 -15.29
C ASP A 58 2.29 -4.23 -14.90
N VAL A 59 2.97 -3.18 -15.40
CA VAL A 59 2.63 -1.83 -14.99
C VAL A 59 1.25 -1.41 -15.47
N LEU A 60 0.86 -1.82 -16.67
CA LEU A 60 -0.45 -1.45 -17.19
C LEU A 60 -1.56 -2.14 -16.39
N ALA A 61 -1.34 -3.38 -16.01
CA ALA A 61 -2.31 -4.09 -15.20
C ALA A 61 -2.45 -3.41 -13.83
N ALA A 62 -1.35 -2.98 -13.24
CA ALA A 62 -1.39 -2.31 -11.95
C ALA A 62 -2.15 -0.98 -12.05
N ILE A 63 -1.87 -0.21 -13.07
CA ILE A 63 -2.54 1.08 -13.26
C ILE A 63 -4.03 0.88 -13.50
N SER A 64 -4.39 -0.12 -14.32
CA SER A 64 -5.79 -0.41 -14.58
C SER A 64 -6.51 -0.81 -13.30
N ARG A 65 -5.85 -1.63 -12.49
CA ARG A 65 -6.46 -2.08 -11.24
C ARG A 65 -6.65 -0.91 -10.27
N GLU A 66 -5.66 -0.05 -10.19
CA GLU A 66 -5.76 1.11 -9.32
C GLU A 66 -6.93 1.99 -9.71
N LYS A 67 -7.09 2.23 -11.01
CA LYS A 67 -8.20 3.03 -11.51
C LYS A 67 -9.54 2.33 -11.25
N GLN A 68 -9.57 1.02 -11.42
CA GLN A 68 -10.78 0.26 -11.17
C GLN A 68 -11.22 0.42 -9.71
N ILE A 69 -10.31 0.23 -8.79
CA ILE A 69 -10.64 0.33 -7.37
C ILE A 69 -11.03 1.75 -7.00
N LYS A 70 -10.33 2.73 -7.54
CA LYS A 70 -10.68 4.13 -7.27
C LYS A 70 -12.10 4.46 -7.68
N GLY A 71 -12.60 3.83 -8.73
CA GLY A 71 -13.96 4.08 -9.20
C GLY A 71 -15.04 3.37 -8.42
N TRP A 72 -14.68 2.48 -7.51
CA TRP A 72 -15.68 1.75 -6.74
C TRP A 72 -16.29 2.63 -5.65
N LEU A 73 -17.53 2.29 -5.29
CA LEU A 73 -18.12 2.88 -4.10
C LEU A 73 -17.39 2.37 -2.86
N ARG A 74 -17.53 3.12 -1.79
CA ARG A 74 -16.83 2.79 -0.56
C ARG A 74 -17.12 1.38 -0.07
N ALA A 75 -18.37 0.94 -0.15
CA ALA A 75 -18.74 -0.39 0.36
C ALA A 75 -17.93 -1.48 -0.31
N LYS A 76 -17.67 -1.33 -1.60
CA LYS A 76 -16.91 -2.34 -2.34
C LYS A 76 -15.43 -2.29 -1.97
N LYS A 77 -14.91 -1.11 -1.75
CA LYS A 77 -13.52 -0.97 -1.29
C LYS A 77 -13.35 -1.61 0.08
N VAL A 78 -14.30 -1.36 0.97
CA VAL A 78 -14.27 -1.94 2.30
C VAL A 78 -14.35 -3.46 2.24
N ALA A 79 -15.20 -3.98 1.37
CA ALA A 79 -15.31 -5.43 1.22
C ALA A 79 -14.00 -6.03 0.75
N LEU A 80 -13.32 -5.38 -0.18
CA LEU A 80 -12.02 -5.87 -0.64
C LEU A 80 -11.01 -5.89 0.50
N ILE A 81 -10.94 -4.82 1.28
CA ILE A 81 -10.03 -4.77 2.42
C ILE A 81 -10.35 -5.89 3.40
N GLN A 82 -11.60 -6.04 3.74
CA GLN A 82 -12.00 -7.00 4.76
C GLN A 82 -11.82 -8.44 4.31
N SER A 83 -11.76 -8.68 3.00
CA SER A 83 -11.55 -10.04 2.51
C SER A 83 -10.17 -10.57 2.89
N VAL A 84 -9.21 -9.71 3.15
CA VAL A 84 -7.85 -10.11 3.54
C VAL A 84 -7.42 -9.51 4.86
N ASN A 85 -8.09 -8.48 5.32
CA ASN A 85 -7.67 -7.76 6.53
C ASN A 85 -8.91 -7.28 7.26
N PRO A 86 -9.69 -8.22 7.83
CA PRO A 86 -10.98 -7.86 8.41
C PRO A 86 -10.90 -6.88 9.57
N GLU A 87 -9.76 -6.78 10.22
CA GLU A 87 -9.62 -5.88 11.36
C GLU A 87 -8.88 -4.60 11.04
N TRP A 88 -8.59 -4.40 9.77
CA TRP A 88 -7.94 -3.17 9.30
C TRP A 88 -6.63 -2.90 10.02
N GLN A 89 -5.86 -3.94 10.23
CA GLN A 89 -4.56 -3.80 10.85
C GLN A 89 -3.59 -3.13 9.89
N ASP A 90 -2.59 -2.49 10.45
CA ASP A 90 -1.56 -1.86 9.64
C ASP A 90 -0.62 -2.94 9.11
N LEU A 91 -0.64 -3.16 7.82
CA LEU A 91 0.13 -4.22 7.18
C LEU A 91 1.56 -3.81 6.86
N SER A 92 1.98 -2.63 7.30
CA SER A 92 3.34 -2.14 6.99
C SER A 92 4.41 -3.09 7.47
N GLY A 93 4.24 -3.64 8.66
CA GLY A 93 5.24 -4.54 9.22
C GLY A 93 5.46 -5.77 8.35
N GLU A 94 4.38 -6.34 7.86
CA GLU A 94 4.50 -7.54 7.04
C GLU A 94 5.16 -7.22 5.69
N VAL A 95 4.93 -6.02 5.17
CA VAL A 95 5.58 -5.61 3.93
C VAL A 95 7.09 -5.53 4.10
N PHE A 96 7.53 -4.95 5.22
CA PHE A 96 8.96 -4.83 5.47
C PHE A 96 9.61 -6.17 5.73
N GLU A 97 8.87 -7.11 6.29
CA GLU A 97 9.43 -8.42 6.55
C GLU A 97 9.56 -9.27 5.31
N ARG A 98 8.49 -9.36 4.53
CA ARG A 98 8.45 -10.33 3.45
C ARG A 98 8.77 -9.74 2.09
N GLY A 99 8.65 -8.45 1.95
CA GLY A 99 8.93 -7.80 0.68
C GLY A 99 10.39 -7.75 0.35
N ASP A 100 11.21 -8.19 1.24
CA ASP A 100 12.63 -8.03 1.13
C ASP A 100 13.29 -9.40 1.00
N SER A 101 13.41 -9.88 -0.21
CA SER A 101 14.06 -11.14 -0.42
C SER A 101 15.57 -11.03 -0.24
N SER A 102 16.10 -9.83 -0.27
CA SER A 102 17.52 -9.63 0.05
C SER A 102 17.60 -8.82 1.32
N PRO A 103 18.63 -9.07 2.13
CA PRO A 103 18.71 -8.39 3.42
C PRO A 103 18.85 -6.90 3.25
N SER A 104 18.03 -6.17 3.97
CA SER A 104 18.18 -4.74 4.02
C SER A 104 19.24 -4.41 5.06
N PRO A 105 19.83 -3.22 4.98
CA PRO A 105 20.87 -2.87 5.94
C PRO A 105 20.42 -2.93 7.39
N TRP A 106 19.21 -2.48 7.68
CA TRP A 106 18.77 -2.52 9.07
C TRP A 106 18.32 -3.91 9.48
N GLU A 107 17.96 -4.71 8.52
CA GLU A 107 17.55 -6.06 8.80
C GLU A 107 18.75 -6.96 9.06
N GLY A 108 19.77 -6.80 8.26
CA GLY A 108 20.95 -7.61 8.42
C GLY A 108 21.74 -7.27 9.65
N SER A 109 21.41 -6.20 10.32
CA SER A 109 22.17 -5.81 11.50
C SER A 109 21.80 -6.60 12.73
N GLU A 110 20.81 -7.45 12.63
CA GLU A 110 20.44 -8.21 13.80
C GLU A 110 21.33 -9.32 14.14
#